data_0db2ccf2cd6cce06902ec9260719e59e
#
_entry.id   0db2ccf2cd6cce06902ec9260719e59e
#
_cell.length_a   1.000
_cell.length_b   1.000
_cell.length_c   1.000
_cell.angle_alpha   90.00
_cell.angle_beta   90.00
_cell.angle_gamma   90.00
#
_symmetry.space_group_name_H-M   'P 1'
#
loop_
_entity.id
_entity.type
_entity.pdbx_description
1 polymer ?
#
loop_
_entity_poly.entity_id
_entity_poly.type
_entity_poly.pdbx_seq_one_letter_code
_entity_poly.pdbx_strand_id
1 'polypeptide(L)'
;LLFEDVNLSDPPGQACATCHGLGAGFADPDRSAPTSKGVRAGLFGDLNTPSAAYMAFSPKFHFDETEEHYVGGQFWDGRAATLEEQAKGPFLNPLEMANSHAAQVVEKVRAAPYAPLFAEVFGASALADPEQAYERIAEAIAAWERTPVFSPFSSKYDAWLAGRARLTAQERRGLALFEREDKGNCAACHPIAKGPDGRGGLGTDFTYDNLGVPKNPANPFYRLAAAHTPAGEAHVDLGLGGVVGKAGEYGKFKVPTVRNVALTAPYMHNGYFETLRGVVDFYNTRDLKPRCKDALV
;
A
#
# COMPACT_ATOMS: atom_id res chain seq x y z
N LEU A 1 8.58 5.75 16.94
CA LEU A 1 9.37 6.99 16.92
C LEU A 1 9.74 7.34 15.47
N LEU A 2 10.56 6.52 14.77
CA LEU A 2 10.93 6.77 13.36
C LEU A 2 9.72 6.97 12.44
N PHE A 3 8.70 6.13 12.58
CA PHE A 3 7.48 6.16 11.76
C PHE A 3 6.67 7.47 11.90
N GLU A 4 6.86 8.20 13.00
CA GLU A 4 6.12 9.43 13.33
C GLU A 4 6.99 10.69 13.27
N ASP A 5 8.29 10.55 12.96
CA ASP A 5 9.23 11.69 13.00
C ASP A 5 9.17 12.51 11.71
N VAL A 6 8.51 13.65 11.79
CA VAL A 6 8.36 14.61 10.68
C VAL A 6 9.69 15.30 10.30
N ASN A 7 10.75 15.18 11.12
CA ASN A 7 12.06 15.74 10.77
C ASN A 7 12.81 14.89 9.75
N LEU A 8 12.33 13.66 9.49
CA LEU A 8 13.00 12.75 8.56
C LEU A 8 12.77 13.09 7.07
N SER A 9 11.90 14.04 6.75
CA SER A 9 11.72 14.55 5.37
C SER A 9 12.55 15.79 5.08
N ASP A 10 12.68 16.19 3.81
CA ASP A 10 13.40 17.40 3.38
C ASP A 10 12.55 18.29 2.43
N PRO A 11 12.07 19.48 2.90
CA PRO A 11 12.23 20.00 4.26
C PRO A 11 11.53 19.14 5.33
N PRO A 12 11.80 19.34 6.64
CA PRO A 12 11.03 18.72 7.71
C PRO A 12 9.54 19.04 7.61
N GLY A 13 8.68 18.05 7.86
CA GLY A 13 7.22 18.24 7.80
C GLY A 13 6.42 16.98 7.44
N GLN A 14 7.06 15.88 7.05
CA GLN A 14 6.41 14.64 6.69
C GLN A 14 7.07 13.43 7.33
N ALA A 15 6.26 12.51 7.82
CA ALA A 15 6.65 11.21 8.37
C ALA A 15 5.86 10.09 7.66
N CYS A 16 6.19 8.82 7.91
CA CYS A 16 5.37 7.69 7.43
C CYS A 16 3.91 7.83 7.89
N ALA A 17 3.69 8.18 9.16
CA ALA A 17 2.37 8.40 9.74
C ALA A 17 1.56 9.54 9.07
N THR A 18 2.21 10.44 8.33
CA THR A 18 1.51 11.50 7.59
C THR A 18 0.64 10.93 6.49
N CYS A 19 1.13 9.93 5.75
CA CYS A 19 0.42 9.24 4.67
C CYS A 19 -0.18 7.90 5.13
N HIS A 20 0.29 7.33 6.25
CA HIS A 20 -0.18 6.07 6.82
C HIS A 20 -0.76 6.29 8.23
N GLY A 21 -1.88 7.03 8.30
CA GLY A 21 -2.50 7.43 9.56
C GLY A 21 -3.26 6.29 10.24
N LEU A 22 -3.04 6.07 11.54
CA LEU A 22 -3.73 5.05 12.35
C LEU A 22 -5.27 5.17 12.24
N GLY A 23 -5.80 6.39 12.35
CA GLY A 23 -7.24 6.65 12.27
C GLY A 23 -7.86 6.42 10.89
N ALA A 24 -7.02 6.34 9.84
CA ALA A 24 -7.42 6.05 8.46
C ALA A 24 -7.14 4.60 8.05
N GLY A 25 -6.95 3.70 9.03
CA GLY A 25 -6.60 2.31 8.74
C GLY A 25 -5.20 2.15 8.12
N PHE A 26 -4.27 3.03 8.48
CA PHE A 26 -2.92 3.13 7.92
C PHE A 26 -2.87 3.43 6.41
N ALA A 27 -3.90 4.07 5.86
CA ALA A 27 -3.89 4.77 4.58
C ALA A 27 -3.83 6.28 4.82
N ASP A 28 -3.86 7.08 3.74
CA ASP A 28 -3.77 8.54 3.87
C ASP A 28 -5.02 9.12 4.55
N PRO A 29 -4.85 9.85 5.67
CA PRO A 29 -5.95 10.56 6.30
C PRO A 29 -6.44 11.78 5.50
N ASP A 30 -5.59 12.37 4.64
CA ASP A 30 -5.96 13.48 3.75
C ASP A 30 -6.57 12.95 2.45
N ARG A 31 -7.90 13.03 2.36
CA ARG A 31 -8.67 12.60 1.19
C ARG A 31 -8.96 13.72 0.20
N SER A 32 -8.24 14.83 0.28
CA SER A 32 -8.45 15.98 -0.62
C SER A 32 -7.96 15.74 -2.05
N ALA A 33 -7.16 14.68 -2.26
CA ALA A 33 -6.68 14.22 -3.56
C ALA A 33 -6.67 12.68 -3.60
N PRO A 34 -6.67 12.08 -4.79
CA PRO A 34 -6.60 10.62 -4.95
C PRO A 34 -5.25 10.01 -4.58
N THR A 35 -4.21 10.83 -4.46
CA THR A 35 -2.83 10.45 -4.11
C THR A 35 -2.28 11.39 -3.05
N SER A 36 -1.33 10.92 -2.25
CA SER A 36 -0.78 11.69 -1.13
C SER A 36 0.06 12.89 -1.60
N LYS A 37 0.01 13.95 -0.81
CA LYS A 37 0.87 15.12 -0.98
C LYS A 37 2.31 14.77 -0.57
N GLY A 38 3.27 15.22 -1.35
CA GLY A 38 4.66 15.22 -0.96
C GLY A 38 4.98 16.34 0.05
N VAL A 39 6.14 16.26 0.70
CA VAL A 39 6.58 17.29 1.65
C VAL A 39 6.79 18.66 0.98
N ARG A 40 7.14 18.66 -0.31
CA ARG A 40 7.29 19.90 -1.09
C ARG A 40 5.94 20.30 -1.69
N ALA A 41 5.54 21.54 -1.45
CA ALA A 41 4.25 22.07 -1.88
C ALA A 41 4.02 21.86 -3.39
N GLY A 42 2.82 21.39 -3.74
CA GLY A 42 2.42 21.14 -5.12
C GLY A 42 2.92 19.83 -5.72
N LEU A 43 3.69 19.03 -4.98
CA LEU A 43 4.08 17.68 -5.40
C LEU A 43 3.15 16.63 -4.80
N PHE A 44 2.92 15.56 -5.55
CA PHE A 44 2.01 14.46 -5.20
C PHE A 44 2.62 13.14 -5.67
N GLY A 45 2.36 12.08 -4.92
CA GLY A 45 2.65 10.72 -5.35
C GLY A 45 1.88 10.35 -6.63
N ASP A 46 2.38 9.35 -7.33
CA ASP A 46 1.80 8.83 -8.59
C ASP A 46 0.58 7.93 -8.33
N LEU A 47 0.58 7.17 -7.26
CA LEU A 47 -0.44 6.20 -6.90
C LEU A 47 -1.10 6.52 -5.55
N ASN A 48 -2.29 5.97 -5.35
CA ASN A 48 -2.98 6.01 -4.07
C ASN A 48 -2.14 5.33 -2.99
N THR A 49 -2.10 5.90 -1.79
CA THR A 49 -1.37 5.32 -0.66
C THR A 49 -2.06 4.05 -0.17
N PRO A 50 -1.47 2.86 -0.38
CA PRO A 50 -2.04 1.63 0.13
C PRO A 50 -1.96 1.60 1.66
N SER A 51 -2.90 0.90 2.29
CA SER A 51 -2.81 0.69 3.73
C SER A 51 -1.53 -0.08 4.09
N ALA A 52 -0.77 0.40 5.08
CA ALA A 52 0.34 -0.34 5.68
C ALA A 52 -0.15 -1.45 6.64
N ALA A 53 -1.46 -1.45 7.00
CA ALA A 53 -2.02 -2.49 7.85
C ALA A 53 -1.96 -3.87 7.17
N TYR A 54 -1.59 -4.88 7.94
CA TYR A 54 -1.47 -6.28 7.52
C TYR A 54 -0.39 -6.56 6.46
N MET A 55 0.40 -5.57 6.04
CA MET A 55 1.43 -5.77 5.01
C MET A 55 2.62 -6.61 5.49
N ALA A 56 2.78 -6.78 6.80
CA ALA A 56 3.73 -7.72 7.40
C ALA A 56 3.50 -9.19 6.99
N PHE A 57 2.30 -9.53 6.51
CA PHE A 57 1.95 -10.87 6.03
C PHE A 57 2.20 -11.07 4.54
N SER A 58 2.53 -10.01 3.79
CA SER A 58 2.91 -10.15 2.38
C SER A 58 4.17 -10.99 2.27
N PRO A 59 4.17 -12.10 1.52
CA PRO A 59 5.39 -12.86 1.31
C PRO A 59 6.43 -12.00 0.57
N LYS A 60 7.69 -12.40 0.65
CA LYS A 60 8.73 -11.80 -0.18
C LYS A 60 8.33 -11.93 -1.66
N PHE A 61 8.52 -10.86 -2.45
CA PHE A 61 8.20 -10.88 -3.88
C PHE A 61 8.90 -12.04 -4.60
N HIS A 62 8.12 -12.81 -5.32
CA HIS A 62 8.62 -13.94 -6.11
C HIS A 62 7.65 -14.32 -7.23
N PHE A 63 8.11 -15.09 -8.20
CA PHE A 63 7.27 -15.80 -9.15
C PHE A 63 6.96 -17.19 -8.61
N ASP A 64 5.69 -17.55 -8.54
CA ASP A 64 5.25 -18.90 -8.18
C ASP A 64 5.21 -19.75 -9.46
N GLU A 65 6.15 -20.69 -9.57
CA GLU A 65 6.27 -21.58 -10.74
C GLU A 65 5.10 -22.58 -10.86
N THR A 66 4.38 -22.84 -9.76
CA THR A 66 3.26 -23.78 -9.74
C THR A 66 2.00 -23.16 -10.30
N GLU A 67 1.73 -21.93 -9.85
CA GLU A 67 0.53 -21.18 -10.22
C GLU A 67 0.79 -20.20 -11.38
N GLU A 68 2.03 -20.14 -11.86
CA GLU A 68 2.48 -19.31 -12.99
C GLU A 68 2.16 -17.81 -12.84
N HIS A 69 2.24 -17.28 -11.61
CA HIS A 69 2.01 -15.86 -11.34
C HIS A 69 2.97 -15.27 -10.30
N TYR A 70 3.02 -13.94 -10.23
CA TYR A 70 3.79 -13.22 -9.21
C TYR A 70 2.99 -13.05 -7.93
N VAL A 71 3.68 -13.14 -6.77
CA VAL A 71 3.08 -13.04 -5.44
C VAL A 71 3.95 -12.20 -4.51
N GLY A 72 3.31 -11.47 -3.61
CA GLY A 72 3.98 -10.81 -2.49
C GLY A 72 4.63 -9.46 -2.84
N GLY A 73 5.66 -9.10 -2.11
CA GLY A 73 6.30 -7.79 -2.22
C GLY A 73 5.47 -6.64 -1.65
N GLN A 74 5.99 -5.44 -1.80
CA GLN A 74 5.39 -4.20 -1.30
C GLN A 74 5.16 -3.21 -2.44
N PHE A 75 4.44 -2.11 -2.16
CA PHE A 75 3.85 -1.21 -3.15
C PHE A 75 2.77 -1.89 -4.00
N TRP A 76 2.14 -1.14 -4.92
CA TRP A 76 1.13 -1.66 -5.83
C TRP A 76 1.72 -2.56 -6.92
N ASP A 77 2.97 -2.36 -7.26
CA ASP A 77 3.68 -2.98 -8.40
C ASP A 77 4.71 -4.05 -8.00
N GLY A 78 4.92 -4.24 -6.69
CA GLY A 78 5.86 -5.25 -6.18
C GLY A 78 7.34 -4.85 -6.25
N ARG A 79 7.65 -3.57 -6.56
CA ARG A 79 9.02 -3.09 -6.77
C ARG A 79 9.95 -3.21 -5.55
N ALA A 80 9.41 -3.36 -4.35
CA ALA A 80 10.16 -3.71 -3.16
C ALA A 80 9.81 -5.13 -2.71
N ALA A 81 10.80 -5.99 -2.54
CA ALA A 81 10.54 -7.39 -2.24
C ALA A 81 10.15 -7.63 -0.77
N THR A 82 10.53 -6.75 0.14
CA THR A 82 10.26 -6.86 1.59
C THR A 82 9.82 -5.53 2.19
N LEU A 83 9.36 -5.54 3.45
CA LEU A 83 9.05 -4.32 4.21
C LEU A 83 10.28 -3.42 4.39
N GLU A 84 11.45 -4.03 4.64
CA GLU A 84 12.71 -3.30 4.81
C GLU A 84 13.09 -2.54 3.53
N GLU A 85 12.93 -3.18 2.38
CA GLU A 85 13.19 -2.53 1.10
C GLU A 85 12.17 -1.41 0.84
N GLN A 86 10.90 -1.64 1.15
CA GLN A 86 9.86 -0.62 1.01
C GLN A 86 10.13 0.60 1.89
N ALA A 87 10.49 0.41 3.16
CA ALA A 87 10.69 1.49 4.12
C ALA A 87 11.78 2.49 3.69
N LYS A 88 12.71 2.09 2.83
CA LYS A 88 13.75 2.95 2.27
C LYS A 88 13.23 3.90 1.18
N GLY A 89 12.25 3.45 0.39
CA GLY A 89 11.80 4.16 -0.81
C GLY A 89 11.29 5.59 -0.53
N PRO A 90 10.29 5.79 0.33
CA PRO A 90 9.66 7.09 0.58
C PRO A 90 10.63 8.19 1.04
N PHE A 91 11.66 7.85 1.80
CA PHE A 91 12.66 8.83 2.25
C PHE A 91 13.33 9.59 1.11
N LEU A 92 13.65 8.89 0.02
CA LEU A 92 14.40 9.42 -1.11
C LEU A 92 13.51 9.82 -2.28
N ASN A 93 12.22 9.47 -2.25
CA ASN A 93 11.30 9.84 -3.30
C ASN A 93 11.05 11.36 -3.30
N PRO A 94 11.37 12.08 -4.41
CA PRO A 94 11.18 13.52 -4.49
C PRO A 94 9.70 13.95 -4.41
N LEU A 95 8.77 13.03 -4.67
CA LEU A 95 7.32 13.26 -4.58
C LEU A 95 6.75 12.94 -3.20
N GLU A 96 7.59 12.45 -2.27
CA GLU A 96 7.21 12.08 -0.91
C GLU A 96 8.08 12.85 0.10
N MET A 97 9.04 12.19 0.76
CA MET A 97 9.87 12.79 1.81
C MET A 97 11.10 13.55 1.29
N ALA A 98 11.47 13.41 0.03
CA ALA A 98 12.37 14.23 -0.77
C ALA A 98 13.79 14.46 -0.23
N ASN A 99 14.35 13.54 0.60
CA ASN A 99 15.77 13.61 0.93
C ASN A 99 16.62 13.28 -0.31
N SER A 100 17.78 13.93 -0.42
CA SER A 100 18.65 13.79 -1.59
C SER A 100 19.44 12.46 -1.60
N HIS A 101 19.71 11.86 -0.44
CA HIS A 101 20.46 10.62 -0.30
C HIS A 101 20.30 10.01 1.12
N ALA A 102 20.60 8.73 1.27
CA ALA A 102 20.45 7.97 2.51
C ALA A 102 21.20 8.58 3.70
N ALA A 103 22.44 9.08 3.48
CA ALA A 103 23.23 9.69 4.55
C ALA A 103 22.53 10.91 5.18
N GLN A 104 21.73 11.68 4.42
CA GLN A 104 20.93 12.79 4.95
C GLN A 104 19.89 12.30 5.97
N VAL A 105 19.23 11.18 5.68
CA VAL A 105 18.27 10.56 6.62
C VAL A 105 19.00 10.10 7.89
N VAL A 106 20.15 9.44 7.74
CA VAL A 106 20.96 8.96 8.87
C VAL A 106 21.42 10.12 9.76
N GLU A 107 21.81 11.25 9.17
CA GLU A 107 22.18 12.45 9.92
C GLU A 107 21.01 13.00 10.77
N LYS A 108 19.81 13.00 10.20
CA LYS A 108 18.60 13.39 10.92
C LYS A 108 18.30 12.46 12.10
N VAL A 109 18.41 11.14 11.89
CA VAL A 109 18.25 10.15 12.97
C VAL A 109 19.35 10.33 14.04
N ARG A 110 20.58 10.63 13.64
CA ARG A 110 21.70 10.89 14.54
C ARG A 110 21.46 12.11 15.43
N ALA A 111 20.78 13.13 14.90
CA ALA A 111 20.41 14.35 15.61
C ALA A 111 19.12 14.21 16.43
N ALA A 112 18.36 13.14 16.26
CA ALA A 112 17.07 12.96 16.93
C ALA A 112 17.21 12.60 18.40
N PRO A 113 16.27 13.01 19.27
CA PRO A 113 16.30 12.70 20.70
C PRO A 113 16.31 11.19 21.02
N TYR A 114 15.87 10.36 20.10
CA TYR A 114 15.84 8.91 20.24
C TYR A 114 17.09 8.19 19.70
N ALA A 115 18.09 8.91 19.21
CA ALA A 115 19.35 8.31 18.74
C ALA A 115 20.02 7.40 19.79
N PRO A 116 19.99 7.70 21.11
CA PRO A 116 20.50 6.80 22.14
C PRO A 116 19.78 5.44 22.16
N LEU A 117 18.45 5.41 21.96
CA LEU A 117 17.68 4.15 21.89
C LEU A 117 18.08 3.33 20.66
N PHE A 118 18.38 4.00 19.55
CA PHE A 118 18.86 3.33 18.35
C PHE A 118 20.20 2.62 18.59
N ALA A 119 21.11 3.30 19.30
CA ALA A 119 22.39 2.72 19.72
C ALA A 119 22.24 1.58 20.72
N GLU A 120 21.25 1.65 21.61
CA GLU A 120 20.92 0.57 22.55
C GLU A 120 20.47 -0.71 21.80
N VAL A 121 19.63 -0.57 20.76
CA VAL A 121 19.08 -1.70 19.99
C VAL A 121 20.12 -2.27 19.03
N PHE A 122 20.85 -1.43 18.30
CA PHE A 122 21.71 -1.85 17.18
C PHE A 122 23.21 -1.76 17.48
N GLY A 123 23.58 -1.31 18.68
CA GLY A 123 24.96 -1.12 19.12
C GLY A 123 25.48 0.31 18.95
N ALA A 124 26.49 0.67 19.72
CA ALA A 124 27.02 2.04 19.82
C ALA A 124 27.49 2.64 18.48
N SER A 125 27.96 1.80 17.55
CA SER A 125 28.40 2.21 16.21
C SER A 125 27.30 2.14 15.15
N ALA A 126 26.05 1.90 15.53
CA ALA A 126 24.94 1.63 14.60
C ALA A 126 24.69 2.74 13.57
N LEU A 127 24.99 3.98 13.92
CA LEU A 127 24.84 5.15 13.05
C LEU A 127 26.17 5.61 12.41
N ALA A 128 27.30 4.89 12.58
CA ALA A 128 28.60 5.33 12.11
C ALA A 128 28.72 5.25 10.57
N ASP A 129 28.36 4.12 10.00
CA ASP A 129 28.33 3.89 8.55
C ASP A 129 26.95 4.24 8.00
N PRO A 130 26.80 5.20 7.06
CA PRO A 130 25.52 5.65 6.57
C PRO A 130 24.71 4.57 5.84
N GLU A 131 25.35 3.67 5.09
CA GLU A 131 24.64 2.63 4.34
C GLU A 131 24.05 1.59 5.31
N GLN A 132 24.87 1.08 6.24
CA GLN A 132 24.41 0.15 7.26
C GLN A 132 23.38 0.79 8.20
N ALA A 133 23.55 2.06 8.55
CA ALA A 133 22.59 2.80 9.38
C ALA A 133 21.24 2.93 8.69
N TYR A 134 21.23 3.18 7.38
CA TYR A 134 20.00 3.28 6.60
C TYR A 134 19.23 1.95 6.53
N GLU A 135 19.95 0.82 6.38
CA GLU A 135 19.34 -0.51 6.48
C GLU A 135 18.71 -0.75 7.86
N ARG A 136 19.40 -0.38 8.95
CA ARG A 136 18.86 -0.53 10.31
C ARG A 136 17.67 0.39 10.60
N ILE A 137 17.61 1.56 9.99
CA ILE A 137 16.43 2.43 10.04
C ILE A 137 15.24 1.72 9.40
N ALA A 138 15.45 1.11 8.23
CA ALA A 138 14.42 0.34 7.54
C ALA A 138 13.99 -0.90 8.35
N GLU A 139 14.94 -1.64 8.93
CA GLU A 139 14.67 -2.77 9.84
C GLU A 139 13.80 -2.36 11.04
N ALA A 140 14.10 -1.21 11.66
CA ALA A 140 13.34 -0.71 12.80
C ALA A 140 11.90 -0.32 12.41
N ILE A 141 11.70 0.28 11.24
CA ILE A 141 10.36 0.61 10.72
C ILE A 141 9.60 -0.67 10.40
N ALA A 142 10.21 -1.60 9.67
CA ALA A 142 9.60 -2.90 9.35
C ALA A 142 9.25 -3.72 10.61
N ALA A 143 10.10 -3.67 11.65
CA ALA A 143 9.82 -4.29 12.94
C ALA A 143 8.58 -3.67 13.62
N TRP A 144 8.41 -2.36 13.54
CA TRP A 144 7.23 -1.65 14.03
C TRP A 144 5.97 -2.07 13.26
N GLU A 145 6.04 -2.13 11.93
CA GLU A 145 4.92 -2.55 11.09
C GLU A 145 4.50 -4.02 11.31
N ARG A 146 5.40 -4.87 11.82
CA ARG A 146 5.10 -6.25 12.23
C ARG A 146 4.39 -6.38 13.58
N THR A 147 4.20 -5.28 14.30
CA THR A 147 3.50 -5.33 15.60
C THR A 147 1.99 -5.52 15.44
N PRO A 148 1.29 -6.00 16.49
CA PRO A 148 -0.17 -6.12 16.49
C PRO A 148 -0.93 -4.80 16.26
N VAL A 149 -0.26 -3.64 16.38
CA VAL A 149 -0.86 -2.33 16.07
C VAL A 149 -1.29 -2.27 14.61
N PHE A 150 -0.47 -2.80 13.69
CA PHE A 150 -0.79 -2.85 12.25
C PHE A 150 -1.70 -4.02 11.86
N SER A 151 -1.84 -5.02 12.72
CA SER A 151 -2.63 -6.21 12.41
C SER A 151 -3.47 -6.69 13.62
N PRO A 152 -4.41 -5.85 14.10
CA PRO A 152 -5.12 -6.12 15.36
C PRO A 152 -6.15 -7.25 15.28
N PHE A 153 -6.60 -7.68 14.09
CA PHE A 153 -7.67 -8.67 13.92
C PHE A 153 -8.86 -8.43 14.85
N SER A 154 -9.34 -7.18 14.91
CA SER A 154 -10.34 -6.69 15.87
C SER A 154 -11.65 -6.24 15.22
N SER A 155 -11.88 -6.56 13.94
CA SER A 155 -13.12 -6.20 13.24
C SER A 155 -14.33 -6.94 13.81
N LYS A 156 -15.53 -6.45 13.50
CA LYS A 156 -16.78 -7.18 13.81
C LYS A 156 -16.80 -8.58 13.20
N TYR A 157 -16.16 -8.74 12.03
CA TYR A 157 -16.02 -10.04 11.37
C TYR A 157 -15.14 -10.99 12.19
N ASP A 158 -13.99 -10.51 12.70
CA ASP A 158 -13.13 -11.33 13.58
C ASP A 158 -13.84 -11.70 14.88
N ALA A 159 -14.59 -10.76 15.46
CA ALA A 159 -15.39 -11.03 16.66
C ALA A 159 -16.51 -12.05 16.38
N TRP A 160 -17.11 -12.03 15.19
CA TRP A 160 -18.10 -13.03 14.77
C TRP A 160 -17.46 -14.41 14.58
N LEU A 161 -16.33 -14.50 13.90
CA LEU A 161 -15.57 -15.75 13.75
C LEU A 161 -15.19 -16.39 15.11
N ALA A 162 -14.92 -15.55 16.10
CA ALA A 162 -14.62 -15.96 17.47
C ALA A 162 -15.88 -16.23 18.33
N GLY A 163 -17.08 -16.14 17.77
CA GLY A 163 -18.35 -16.33 18.50
C GLY A 163 -18.72 -15.19 19.45
N ARG A 164 -18.01 -14.05 19.42
CA ARG A 164 -18.19 -12.90 20.33
C ARG A 164 -19.12 -11.82 19.79
N ALA A 165 -19.49 -11.89 18.51
CA ALA A 165 -20.42 -10.95 17.89
C ALA A 165 -21.41 -11.67 16.96
N ARG A 166 -22.48 -10.97 16.57
CA ARG A 166 -23.45 -11.46 15.57
C ARG A 166 -23.44 -10.55 14.35
N LEU A 167 -23.42 -11.15 13.18
CA LEU A 167 -23.68 -10.43 11.93
C LEU A 167 -25.18 -10.23 11.76
N THR A 168 -25.59 -9.06 11.29
CA THR A 168 -26.95 -8.78 10.88
C THR A 168 -27.35 -9.64 9.67
N ALA A 169 -28.66 -9.70 9.35
CA ALA A 169 -29.12 -10.42 8.17
C ALA A 169 -28.53 -9.84 6.87
N GLN A 170 -28.33 -8.52 6.82
CA GLN A 170 -27.73 -7.85 5.67
C GLN A 170 -26.24 -8.19 5.54
N GLU A 171 -25.47 -8.15 6.62
CA GLU A 171 -24.06 -8.53 6.62
C GLU A 171 -23.84 -9.98 6.20
N ARG A 172 -24.68 -10.91 6.70
CA ARG A 172 -24.62 -12.33 6.27
C ARG A 172 -24.94 -12.50 4.78
N ARG A 173 -25.92 -11.76 4.24
CA ARG A 173 -26.19 -11.78 2.79
C ARG A 173 -25.02 -11.22 2.00
N GLY A 174 -24.39 -10.12 2.49
CA GLY A 174 -23.20 -9.54 1.89
C GLY A 174 -22.03 -10.52 1.86
N LEU A 175 -21.76 -11.19 2.99
CA LEU A 175 -20.74 -12.23 3.10
C LEU A 175 -20.98 -13.37 2.11
N ALA A 176 -22.21 -13.90 2.05
CA ALA A 176 -22.54 -14.96 1.11
C ALA A 176 -22.37 -14.54 -0.35
N LEU A 177 -22.67 -13.28 -0.71
CA LEU A 177 -22.45 -12.75 -2.06
C LEU A 177 -20.96 -12.55 -2.36
N PHE A 178 -20.16 -12.16 -1.37
CA PHE A 178 -18.72 -12.00 -1.46
C PHE A 178 -18.00 -13.32 -1.75
N GLU A 179 -18.47 -14.41 -1.13
CA GLU A 179 -17.87 -15.74 -1.23
C GLU A 179 -18.36 -16.56 -2.44
N ARG A 180 -19.57 -16.30 -2.93
CA ARG A 180 -20.17 -17.13 -3.98
C ARG A 180 -19.53 -16.90 -5.34
N GLU A 181 -19.03 -17.99 -5.93
CA GLU A 181 -18.41 -18.03 -7.26
C GLU A 181 -19.36 -17.57 -8.39
N ASP A 182 -20.66 -17.87 -8.28
CA ASP A 182 -21.69 -17.49 -9.26
C ASP A 182 -22.23 -16.07 -9.05
N LYS A 183 -21.66 -15.28 -8.13
CA LYS A 183 -22.10 -13.93 -7.79
C LYS A 183 -20.92 -12.95 -7.73
N GLY A 184 -20.56 -12.48 -6.55
CA GLY A 184 -19.46 -11.52 -6.37
C GLY A 184 -18.09 -12.10 -6.61
N ASN A 185 -17.90 -13.35 -6.18
CA ASN A 185 -16.63 -14.09 -6.24
C ASN A 185 -15.39 -13.29 -5.75
N CYS A 186 -15.62 -12.35 -4.83
CA CYS A 186 -14.57 -11.48 -4.33
C CYS A 186 -13.53 -12.29 -3.53
N ALA A 187 -13.98 -13.36 -2.86
CA ALA A 187 -13.13 -14.23 -2.06
C ALA A 187 -12.07 -15.01 -2.87
N ALA A 188 -12.20 -15.06 -4.20
CA ALA A 188 -11.19 -15.68 -5.07
C ALA A 188 -9.83 -14.98 -4.95
N CYS A 189 -9.82 -13.64 -4.92
CA CYS A 189 -8.61 -12.83 -4.75
C CYS A 189 -8.50 -12.24 -3.33
N HIS A 190 -9.63 -12.13 -2.61
CA HIS A 190 -9.71 -11.56 -1.27
C HIS A 190 -10.16 -12.62 -0.24
N PRO A 191 -9.38 -13.68 0.03
CA PRO A 191 -9.79 -14.74 0.95
C PRO A 191 -9.93 -14.21 2.38
N ILE A 192 -11.12 -14.39 2.97
CA ILE A 192 -11.46 -13.95 4.34
C ILE A 192 -11.80 -15.11 5.27
N ALA A 193 -11.86 -16.33 4.76
CA ALA A 193 -12.16 -17.51 5.55
C ALA A 193 -11.23 -17.64 6.76
N LYS A 194 -11.71 -18.32 7.79
CA LYS A 194 -10.96 -18.56 9.01
C LYS A 194 -9.76 -19.46 8.73
N GLY A 195 -8.56 -18.97 9.04
CA GLY A 195 -7.32 -19.71 8.91
C GLY A 195 -7.13 -20.78 9.99
N PRO A 196 -6.09 -21.63 9.85
CA PRO A 196 -5.75 -22.65 10.85
C PRO A 196 -5.44 -22.09 12.24
N ASP A 197 -4.93 -20.86 12.31
CA ASP A 197 -4.65 -20.12 13.55
C ASP A 197 -5.90 -19.54 14.23
N GLY A 198 -7.07 -19.77 13.63
CA GLY A 198 -8.35 -19.29 14.14
C GLY A 198 -8.66 -17.83 13.83
N ARG A 199 -7.78 -17.09 13.15
CA ARG A 199 -8.02 -15.72 12.70
C ARG A 199 -8.76 -15.71 11.37
N GLY A 200 -9.46 -14.62 11.08
CA GLY A 200 -10.01 -14.40 9.75
C GLY A 200 -8.90 -14.16 8.73
N GLY A 201 -9.15 -14.50 7.47
CA GLY A 201 -8.21 -14.29 6.37
C GLY A 201 -7.80 -12.84 6.21
N LEU A 202 -6.73 -12.62 5.49
CA LEU A 202 -6.14 -11.29 5.28
C LEU A 202 -6.95 -10.44 4.29
N GLY A 203 -7.86 -11.05 3.54
CA GLY A 203 -8.63 -10.37 2.49
C GLY A 203 -7.76 -9.95 1.31
N THR A 204 -6.73 -10.70 1.05
CA THR A 204 -5.82 -10.64 -0.10
C THR A 204 -5.07 -11.95 -0.22
N ASP A 205 -4.77 -12.36 -1.44
CA ASP A 205 -3.87 -13.46 -1.78
C ASP A 205 -2.47 -12.95 -2.15
N PHE A 206 -2.29 -11.61 -2.19
CA PHE A 206 -1.06 -10.93 -2.59
C PHE A 206 -0.62 -11.20 -4.05
N THR A 207 -1.50 -11.69 -4.89
CA THR A 207 -1.27 -11.83 -6.34
C THR A 207 -1.42 -10.48 -7.07
N TYR A 208 -1.32 -10.47 -8.38
CA TYR A 208 -1.38 -9.28 -9.21
C TYR A 208 -2.38 -9.44 -10.35
N ASP A 209 -3.31 -8.49 -10.48
CA ASP A 209 -4.33 -8.52 -11.51
C ASP A 209 -4.48 -7.19 -12.26
N ASN A 210 -4.84 -7.28 -13.54
CA ASN A 210 -5.26 -6.14 -14.35
C ASN A 210 -6.80 -6.09 -14.39
N LEU A 211 -7.38 -5.20 -13.59
CA LEU A 211 -8.83 -5.03 -13.51
C LEU A 211 -9.39 -4.10 -14.60
N GLY A 212 -8.55 -3.44 -15.38
CA GLY A 212 -8.98 -2.41 -16.33
C GLY A 212 -9.55 -1.17 -15.63
N VAL A 213 -9.00 -0.79 -14.48
CA VAL A 213 -9.40 0.45 -13.79
C VAL A 213 -9.03 1.64 -14.65
N PRO A 214 -9.98 2.56 -14.93
CA PRO A 214 -9.68 3.72 -15.75
C PRO A 214 -8.62 4.62 -15.10
N LYS A 215 -7.83 5.30 -15.95
CA LYS A 215 -6.94 6.38 -15.50
C LYS A 215 -7.75 7.44 -14.75
N ASN A 216 -7.25 7.87 -13.60
CA ASN A 216 -7.92 8.88 -12.80
C ASN A 216 -7.54 10.29 -13.24
N PRO A 217 -8.42 11.04 -13.95
CA PRO A 217 -8.10 12.39 -14.41
C PRO A 217 -7.94 13.41 -13.28
N ALA A 218 -8.41 13.07 -12.07
CA ALA A 218 -8.24 13.92 -10.89
C ALA A 218 -6.86 13.76 -10.23
N ASN A 219 -6.04 12.76 -10.65
CA ASN A 219 -4.72 12.55 -10.07
C ASN A 219 -3.79 13.73 -10.43
N PRO A 220 -3.30 14.50 -9.42
CA PRO A 220 -2.47 15.67 -9.65
C PRO A 220 -1.11 15.32 -10.27
N PHE A 221 -0.60 14.11 -10.10
CA PHE A 221 0.67 13.64 -10.63
C PHE A 221 0.82 13.90 -12.13
N TYR A 222 -0.24 13.71 -12.91
CA TYR A 222 -0.19 13.91 -14.37
C TYR A 222 0.01 15.36 -14.81
N ARG A 223 -0.13 16.33 -13.89
CA ARG A 223 0.04 17.76 -14.14
C ARG A 223 1.31 18.34 -13.51
N LEU A 224 2.15 17.49 -12.92
CA LEU A 224 3.44 17.93 -12.40
C LEU A 224 4.37 18.35 -13.54
N ALA A 225 5.40 19.11 -13.18
CA ALA A 225 6.44 19.50 -14.15
C ALA A 225 7.10 18.28 -14.80
N ALA A 226 7.53 18.41 -16.04
CA ALA A 226 8.15 17.32 -16.82
C ALA A 226 9.37 16.66 -16.13
N ALA A 227 10.00 17.34 -15.18
CA ALA A 227 11.06 16.76 -14.36
C ALA A 227 10.57 15.61 -13.47
N HIS A 228 9.28 15.59 -13.08
CA HIS A 228 8.67 14.58 -12.25
C HIS A 228 7.80 13.59 -13.04
N THR A 229 7.12 14.10 -14.06
CA THR A 229 6.28 13.28 -14.96
C THR A 229 6.57 13.65 -16.42
N PRO A 230 7.61 13.09 -17.05
CA PRO A 230 8.00 13.46 -18.42
C PRO A 230 6.90 13.24 -19.46
N ALA A 231 6.05 12.24 -19.27
CA ALA A 231 4.93 11.94 -20.14
C ALA A 231 3.66 12.77 -19.81
N GLY A 232 3.63 13.48 -18.67
CA GLY A 232 2.48 14.29 -18.26
C GLY A 232 1.18 13.49 -18.28
N GLU A 233 0.16 14.06 -18.95
CA GLU A 233 -1.14 13.40 -19.10
C GLU A 233 -1.10 12.13 -19.98
N ALA A 234 -0.04 11.91 -20.75
CA ALA A 234 0.16 10.68 -21.52
C ALA A 234 0.82 9.55 -20.70
N HIS A 235 1.16 9.81 -19.42
CA HIS A 235 1.75 8.79 -18.56
C HIS A 235 0.81 7.59 -18.42
N VAL A 236 1.35 6.39 -18.61
CA VAL A 236 0.69 5.10 -18.36
C VAL A 236 1.48 4.36 -17.31
N ASP A 237 0.82 3.96 -16.22
CA ASP A 237 1.44 3.11 -15.22
C ASP A 237 1.35 1.65 -15.68
N LEU A 238 2.50 1.05 -15.89
CA LEU A 238 2.60 -0.33 -16.33
C LEU A 238 2.49 -1.35 -15.17
N GLY A 239 2.37 -0.89 -13.92
CA GLY A 239 2.26 -1.73 -12.74
C GLY A 239 3.39 -2.77 -12.66
N LEU A 240 3.05 -3.99 -12.29
CA LEU A 240 3.98 -5.12 -12.20
C LEU A 240 4.83 -5.29 -13.47
N GLY A 241 4.21 -5.13 -14.63
CA GLY A 241 4.91 -5.31 -15.91
C GLY A 241 6.06 -4.32 -16.11
N GLY A 242 5.94 -3.10 -15.58
CA GLY A 242 7.03 -2.12 -15.56
C GLY A 242 8.21 -2.57 -14.68
N VAL A 243 7.94 -3.26 -13.59
CA VAL A 243 8.94 -3.79 -12.64
C VAL A 243 9.67 -5.00 -13.20
N VAL A 244 8.93 -5.99 -13.72
CA VAL A 244 9.50 -7.26 -14.18
C VAL A 244 9.91 -7.24 -15.65
N GLY A 245 9.62 -6.18 -16.41
CA GLY A 245 9.97 -6.05 -17.82
C GLY A 245 9.20 -7.01 -18.75
N LYS A 246 7.99 -7.43 -18.37
CA LYS A 246 7.20 -8.40 -19.14
C LYS A 246 5.88 -7.79 -19.60
N ALA A 247 5.66 -7.76 -20.91
CA ALA A 247 4.43 -7.18 -21.49
C ALA A 247 3.14 -7.89 -21.05
N GLY A 248 3.17 -9.19 -20.79
CA GLY A 248 2.03 -9.95 -20.25
C GLY A 248 1.60 -9.55 -18.84
N GLU A 249 2.45 -8.78 -18.14
CA GLU A 249 2.20 -8.28 -16.79
C GLU A 249 1.81 -6.78 -16.76
N TYR A 250 1.68 -6.13 -17.90
CA TYR A 250 1.34 -4.69 -17.94
C TYR A 250 -0.05 -4.43 -17.37
N GLY A 251 -0.13 -3.38 -16.55
CA GLY A 251 -1.34 -2.94 -15.89
C GLY A 251 -1.83 -3.84 -14.76
N LYS A 252 -1.03 -4.83 -14.35
CA LYS A 252 -1.33 -5.63 -13.16
C LYS A 252 -0.84 -4.92 -11.90
N PHE A 253 -1.70 -4.88 -10.90
CA PHE A 253 -1.42 -4.31 -9.58
C PHE A 253 -1.72 -5.34 -8.51
N LYS A 254 -0.97 -5.26 -7.40
CA LYS A 254 -1.13 -6.20 -6.28
C LYS A 254 -2.53 -6.14 -5.70
N VAL A 255 -3.14 -7.28 -5.46
CA VAL A 255 -4.43 -7.42 -4.79
C VAL A 255 -4.32 -6.86 -3.36
N PRO A 256 -5.00 -5.75 -3.03
CA PRO A 256 -4.90 -5.15 -1.70
C PRO A 256 -5.73 -5.92 -0.68
N THR A 257 -5.37 -5.82 0.58
CA THR A 257 -6.25 -6.29 1.65
C THR A 257 -7.57 -5.51 1.68
N VAL A 258 -8.69 -6.21 1.87
CA VAL A 258 -9.99 -5.57 2.15
C VAL A 258 -10.22 -5.35 3.66
N ARG A 259 -9.23 -5.66 4.50
CA ARG A 259 -9.30 -5.29 5.92
C ARG A 259 -9.25 -3.78 6.07
N ASN A 260 -10.06 -3.23 6.97
CA ASN A 260 -10.22 -1.80 7.18
C ASN A 260 -10.70 -1.02 5.94
N VAL A 261 -11.17 -1.68 4.88
CA VAL A 261 -11.51 -1.07 3.60
C VAL A 261 -12.52 0.08 3.72
N ALA A 262 -13.40 0.08 4.73
CA ALA A 262 -14.32 1.19 4.99
C ALA A 262 -13.60 2.50 5.41
N LEU A 263 -12.33 2.42 5.83
CA LEU A 263 -11.54 3.55 6.31
C LEU A 263 -10.54 4.07 5.25
N THR A 264 -10.30 3.33 4.18
CA THR A 264 -9.15 3.54 3.27
C THR A 264 -9.55 4.11 1.90
N ALA A 265 -10.67 4.84 1.83
CA ALA A 265 -11.00 5.59 0.61
C ALA A 265 -9.94 6.68 0.32
N PRO A 266 -9.71 7.04 -0.96
CA PRO A 266 -10.30 6.50 -2.18
C PRO A 266 -9.70 5.16 -2.58
N TYR A 267 -10.32 4.45 -3.54
CA TYR A 267 -10.04 3.06 -3.84
C TYR A 267 -9.34 2.86 -5.19
N MET A 268 -8.75 1.67 -5.37
CA MET A 268 -7.88 1.23 -6.46
C MET A 268 -6.48 1.88 -6.40
N HIS A 269 -5.57 1.37 -7.22
CA HIS A 269 -4.18 1.83 -7.25
C HIS A 269 -4.02 3.33 -7.53
N ASN A 270 -4.97 3.94 -8.22
CA ASN A 270 -4.94 5.35 -8.62
C ASN A 270 -6.02 6.22 -7.94
N GLY A 271 -6.72 5.69 -6.92
CA GLY A 271 -7.75 6.40 -6.19
C GLY A 271 -8.98 6.80 -7.02
N TYR A 272 -9.31 6.05 -8.07
CA TYR A 272 -10.39 6.39 -9.00
C TYR A 272 -11.77 6.41 -8.35
N PHE A 273 -12.06 5.51 -7.42
CA PHE A 273 -13.37 5.40 -6.78
C PHE A 273 -13.37 6.00 -5.38
N GLU A 274 -14.26 6.94 -5.13
CA GLU A 274 -14.42 7.58 -3.82
C GLU A 274 -15.20 6.73 -2.81
N THR A 275 -15.99 5.75 -3.30
CA THR A 275 -16.90 4.96 -2.46
C THR A 275 -16.80 3.47 -2.77
N LEU A 276 -17.02 2.61 -1.74
CA LEU A 276 -17.14 1.17 -1.91
C LEU A 276 -18.30 0.78 -2.85
N ARG A 277 -19.37 1.58 -2.88
CA ARG A 277 -20.46 1.36 -3.83
C ARG A 277 -19.95 1.51 -5.26
N GLY A 278 -19.19 2.55 -5.57
CA GLY A 278 -18.58 2.74 -6.89
C GLY A 278 -17.67 1.56 -7.29
N VAL A 279 -16.91 1.03 -6.34
CA VAL A 279 -16.10 -0.19 -6.56
C VAL A 279 -16.97 -1.39 -6.92
N VAL A 280 -18.03 -1.66 -6.16
CA VAL A 280 -18.94 -2.78 -6.44
C VAL A 280 -19.68 -2.60 -7.77
N ASP A 281 -20.14 -1.38 -8.06
CA ASP A 281 -20.80 -1.06 -9.33
C ASP A 281 -19.83 -1.25 -10.52
N PHE A 282 -18.54 -0.92 -10.35
CA PHE A 282 -17.51 -1.20 -11.35
C PHE A 282 -17.37 -2.72 -11.61
N TYR A 283 -17.20 -3.54 -10.59
CA TYR A 283 -17.11 -4.99 -10.75
C TYR A 283 -18.35 -5.60 -11.41
N ASN A 284 -19.55 -5.09 -11.09
CA ASN A 284 -20.80 -5.56 -11.68
C ASN A 284 -20.97 -5.17 -13.17
N THR A 285 -20.27 -4.15 -13.65
CA THR A 285 -20.53 -3.57 -14.97
C THR A 285 -19.34 -3.59 -15.92
N ARG A 286 -18.11 -3.80 -15.43
CA ARG A 286 -16.89 -3.72 -16.24
C ARG A 286 -16.91 -4.66 -17.45
N ASP A 287 -17.39 -5.88 -17.25
CA ASP A 287 -17.41 -6.91 -18.31
C ASP A 287 -18.63 -6.76 -19.26
N LEU A 288 -19.60 -5.92 -18.89
CA LEU A 288 -20.79 -5.62 -19.72
C LEU A 288 -20.57 -4.40 -20.62
N LYS A 289 -19.56 -3.57 -20.33
CA LYS A 289 -19.24 -2.37 -21.11
C LYS A 289 -18.37 -2.74 -22.32
N PRO A 290 -18.46 -1.98 -23.43
CA PRO A 290 -17.52 -2.14 -24.53
C PRO A 290 -16.08 -2.04 -24.01
N ARG A 291 -15.21 -2.92 -24.51
CA ARG A 291 -13.78 -2.85 -24.18
C ARG A 291 -13.22 -1.50 -24.62
N CYS A 292 -12.30 -0.96 -23.83
CA CYS A 292 -11.55 0.20 -24.23
C CYS A 292 -10.80 -0.11 -25.54
N LYS A 293 -10.82 0.85 -26.48
CA LYS A 293 -10.13 0.68 -27.76
C LYS A 293 -8.62 0.88 -27.63
N ASP A 294 -8.19 1.48 -26.52
CA ASP A 294 -6.78 1.68 -26.20
C ASP A 294 -6.30 0.46 -25.39
N ALA A 295 -5.35 -0.28 -25.95
CA ALA A 295 -4.79 -1.48 -25.32
C ALA A 295 -3.90 -1.18 -24.09
N LEU A 296 -3.61 0.10 -23.83
CA LEU A 296 -2.75 0.56 -22.74
C LEU A 296 -3.52 1.22 -21.58
N VAL A 297 -4.85 1.18 -21.64
CA VAL A 297 -5.71 1.75 -20.57
C VAL A 297 -6.42 0.64 -19.80
#